data_27d5ac493e76840cbe9ffa903a2527f0
#
_entry.id   27d5ac493e76840cbe9ffa903a2527f0
#
_cell.length_a   1.000
_cell.length_b   1.000
_cell.length_c   1.000
_cell.angle_alpha   90.00
_cell.angle_beta   90.00
_cell.angle_gamma   90.00
#
_symmetry.space_group_name_H-M   'P 1'
#
loop_
_entity.id
_entity.type
_entity.pdbx_description
1 polymer ?
#
loop_
_entity_poly.entity_id
_entity_poly.type
_entity_poly.pdbx_seq_one_letter_code
_entity_poly.pdbx_strand_id
1 'polypeptide(L)'
;MREIDLAYRTLYAELCQRSLDGAFEADFPIAGRFVTVPVNGRAYWYFDLPGPDGVKRRYVGPKHDAQVTDRVERFQAIKGDLKARRKLVSTLVREAGLPAPERFSGDVVRALSEAGLFRLRGVLVGTV
;
A
#
# COMPACT_ATOMS: atom_id res chain seq x y z
N MET A 1 8.15 25.34 -19.95
CA MET A 1 8.04 24.36 -18.82
C MET A 1 7.22 24.98 -17.70
N ARG A 2 6.18 24.33 -17.30
CA ARG A 2 5.31 24.87 -16.22
C ARG A 2 5.97 24.59 -14.87
N GLU A 3 6.17 25.66 -14.08
CA GLU A 3 6.72 25.51 -12.74
C GLU A 3 5.69 24.93 -11.78
N ILE A 4 6.07 23.88 -11.05
CA ILE A 4 5.19 23.23 -10.07
C ILE A 4 5.30 23.99 -8.75
N ASP A 5 4.17 24.35 -8.16
CA ASP A 5 4.08 25.01 -6.87
C ASP A 5 4.84 24.21 -5.79
N LEU A 6 5.44 24.92 -4.83
CA LEU A 6 6.18 24.36 -3.71
C LEU A 6 5.34 23.34 -2.90
N ALA A 7 4.05 23.63 -2.71
CA ALA A 7 3.14 22.71 -2.01
C ALA A 7 3.06 21.34 -2.70
N TYR A 8 2.98 21.32 -4.02
CA TYR A 8 2.93 20.08 -4.79
C TYR A 8 4.28 19.38 -4.87
N ARG A 9 5.37 20.12 -4.85
CA ARG A 9 6.72 19.53 -4.73
C ARG A 9 6.89 18.79 -3.41
N THR A 10 6.40 19.37 -2.32
CA THR A 10 6.42 18.76 -0.99
C THR A 10 5.57 17.49 -0.97
N LEU A 11 4.36 17.53 -1.54
CA LEU A 11 3.49 16.35 -1.67
C LEU A 11 4.14 15.24 -2.50
N TYR A 12 4.82 15.61 -3.59
CA TYR A 12 5.53 14.65 -4.42
C TYR A 12 6.70 14.00 -3.68
N ALA A 13 7.49 14.79 -2.95
CA ALA A 13 8.58 14.28 -2.12
C ALA A 13 8.07 13.33 -1.03
N GLU A 14 6.96 13.68 -0.37
CA GLU A 14 6.30 12.82 0.61
C GLU A 14 5.79 11.52 -0.03
N LEU A 15 5.19 11.60 -1.21
CA LEU A 15 4.75 10.42 -1.96
C LEU A 15 5.92 9.49 -2.30
N CYS A 16 7.05 10.03 -2.76
CA CYS A 16 8.26 9.26 -3.05
C CYS A 16 8.78 8.56 -1.79
N GLN A 17 8.86 9.28 -0.67
CA GLN A 17 9.31 8.72 0.60
C GLN A 17 8.39 7.58 1.08
N ARG A 18 7.09 7.81 1.09
CA ARG A 18 6.10 6.80 1.48
C ARG A 18 6.10 5.59 0.55
N SER A 19 6.38 5.79 -0.74
CA SER A 19 6.46 4.69 -1.70
C SER A 19 7.70 3.82 -1.47
N LEU A 20 8.81 4.42 -1.05
CA LEU A 20 10.01 3.69 -0.65
C LEU A 20 9.80 2.91 0.65
N ASP A 21 9.13 3.51 1.63
CA ASP A 21 8.89 2.91 2.94
C ASP A 21 7.80 1.84 2.89
N GLY A 22 6.75 2.06 2.08
CA GLY A 22 5.58 1.20 1.98
C GLY A 22 5.74 -0.03 1.08
N ALA A 23 6.89 -0.18 0.40
CA ALA A 23 7.16 -1.35 -0.44
C ALA A 23 7.43 -2.63 0.37
N PHE A 24 7.08 -2.62 1.66
CA PHE A 24 7.54 -3.64 2.59
C PHE A 24 6.43 -4.52 3.15
N GLU A 25 6.60 -5.78 2.93
CA GLU A 25 6.00 -6.96 3.56
C GLU A 25 4.71 -7.50 2.96
N ALA A 26 4.91 -8.65 2.38
CA ALA A 26 3.84 -9.43 1.80
C ALA A 26 3.61 -10.76 2.52
N ASP A 27 3.60 -10.79 3.83
CA ASP A 27 3.07 -11.97 4.54
C ASP A 27 1.55 -12.09 4.32
N PHE A 28 0.89 -10.95 4.09
CA PHE A 28 -0.54 -10.86 3.84
C PHE A 28 -0.84 -9.92 2.66
N PRO A 29 -1.59 -10.39 1.65
CA PRO A 29 -1.96 -9.53 0.51
C PRO A 29 -2.78 -8.30 0.93
N ILE A 30 -2.45 -7.15 0.37
CA ILE A 30 -3.12 -5.85 0.66
C ILE A 30 -4.63 -5.88 0.35
N ALA A 31 -5.06 -6.73 -0.59
CA ALA A 31 -6.48 -6.90 -0.92
C ALA A 31 -7.30 -7.50 0.24
N GLY A 32 -6.64 -8.19 1.17
CA GLY A 32 -7.28 -8.77 2.32
C GLY A 32 -7.45 -7.80 3.49
N ARG A 33 -8.08 -8.28 4.54
CA ARG A 33 -8.30 -7.52 5.78
C ARG A 33 -8.22 -8.41 7.00
N PHE A 34 -7.72 -7.85 8.09
CA PHE A 34 -7.82 -8.50 9.39
C PHE A 34 -9.18 -8.23 10.04
N VAL A 35 -9.76 -9.27 10.59
CA VAL A 35 -11.03 -9.22 11.33
C VAL A 35 -10.87 -9.87 12.70
N THR A 36 -11.61 -9.39 13.65
CA THR A 36 -11.67 -9.99 14.99
C THR A 36 -12.88 -10.91 15.07
N VAL A 37 -12.66 -12.15 15.46
CA VAL A 37 -13.73 -13.13 15.67
C VAL A 37 -13.73 -13.56 17.13
N PRO A 38 -14.84 -13.38 17.86
CA PRO A 38 -14.98 -13.88 19.22
C PRO A 38 -15.29 -15.38 19.21
N VAL A 39 -14.54 -16.13 20.00
CA VAL A 39 -14.77 -17.55 20.23
C VAL A 39 -14.66 -17.83 21.72
N ASN A 40 -15.74 -18.34 22.32
CA ASN A 40 -15.77 -18.70 23.75
C ASN A 40 -15.31 -17.57 24.69
N GLY A 41 -15.73 -16.34 24.42
CA GLY A 41 -15.37 -15.15 25.22
C GLY A 41 -13.96 -14.60 25.01
N ARG A 42 -13.20 -15.17 24.08
CA ARG A 42 -11.88 -14.69 23.65
C ARG A 42 -11.92 -14.18 22.22
N ALA A 43 -11.13 -13.16 21.92
CA ALA A 43 -11.04 -12.58 20.59
C ALA A 43 -9.79 -13.10 19.85
N TYR A 44 -9.96 -13.43 18.59
CA TYR A 44 -8.91 -13.94 17.71
C TYR A 44 -8.86 -13.14 16.42
N TRP A 45 -7.65 -12.97 15.89
CA TRP A 45 -7.42 -12.38 14.59
C TRP A 45 -7.55 -13.43 13.50
N TYR A 46 -8.33 -13.10 12.48
CA TYR A 46 -8.44 -13.82 11.23
C TYR A 46 -8.11 -12.88 10.07
N PHE A 47 -7.62 -13.44 8.99
CA PHE A 47 -7.37 -12.72 7.76
C PHE A 47 -8.32 -13.18 6.68
N ASP A 48 -9.12 -12.25 6.17
CA ASP A 48 -10.08 -12.48 5.10
C ASP A 48 -9.51 -12.00 3.77
N LEU A 49 -9.34 -12.89 2.82
CA LEU A 49 -8.89 -12.58 1.46
C LEU A 49 -10.05 -12.80 0.49
N PRO A 50 -10.55 -11.74 -0.18
CA PRO A 50 -11.56 -11.88 -1.23
C PRO A 50 -10.98 -12.64 -2.43
N GLY A 51 -11.79 -13.51 -3.00
CA GLY A 51 -11.44 -14.30 -4.18
C GLY A 51 -12.66 -14.57 -5.06
N PRO A 52 -12.47 -15.14 -6.26
CA PRO A 52 -13.55 -15.43 -7.20
C PRO A 52 -14.59 -16.41 -6.63
N ASP A 53 -14.18 -17.31 -5.74
CA ASP A 53 -15.03 -18.31 -5.08
C ASP A 53 -15.53 -17.87 -3.69
N GLY A 54 -15.44 -16.57 -3.38
CA GLY A 54 -15.81 -16.01 -2.09
C GLY A 54 -14.61 -15.61 -1.22
N VAL A 55 -14.85 -15.40 0.06
CA VAL A 55 -13.83 -14.97 1.01
C VAL A 55 -13.11 -16.18 1.61
N LYS A 56 -11.79 -16.24 1.44
CA LYS A 56 -10.94 -17.23 2.13
C LYS A 56 -10.51 -16.65 3.47
N ARG A 57 -10.89 -17.30 4.54
CA ARG A 57 -10.53 -16.93 5.91
C ARG A 57 -9.39 -17.80 6.44
N ARG A 58 -8.37 -17.15 6.98
CA ARG A 58 -7.23 -17.82 7.60
C ARG A 58 -7.07 -17.35 9.05
N TYR A 59 -6.87 -18.30 9.95
CA TYR A 59 -6.53 -18.01 11.34
C TYR A 59 -5.14 -17.38 11.44
N VAL A 60 -5.00 -16.35 12.25
CA VAL A 60 -3.74 -15.62 12.45
C VAL A 60 -3.19 -15.81 13.85
N GLY A 61 -4.00 -15.59 14.86
CA GLY A 61 -3.58 -15.75 16.25
C GLY A 61 -4.53 -15.08 17.24
N PRO A 62 -4.27 -15.25 18.54
CA PRO A 62 -5.08 -14.64 19.58
C PRO A 62 -4.83 -13.13 19.64
N LYS A 63 -5.89 -12.36 19.90
CA LYS A 63 -5.80 -10.89 19.97
C LYS A 63 -4.97 -10.39 21.16
N HIS A 64 -4.88 -11.16 22.22
CA HIS A 64 -4.07 -10.82 23.39
C HIS A 64 -2.55 -11.03 23.18
N ASP A 65 -2.15 -11.71 22.09
CA ASP A 65 -0.75 -11.84 21.73
C ASP A 65 -0.25 -10.51 21.14
N ALA A 66 0.71 -9.90 21.85
CA ALA A 66 1.27 -8.60 21.48
C ALA A 66 1.97 -8.63 20.11
N GLN A 67 2.66 -9.74 19.77
CA GLN A 67 3.36 -9.87 18.49
C GLN A 67 2.37 -9.96 17.31
N VAL A 68 1.31 -10.73 17.48
CA VAL A 68 0.27 -10.86 16.46
C VAL A 68 -0.44 -9.53 16.25
N THR A 69 -0.82 -8.86 17.33
CA THR A 69 -1.51 -7.56 17.26
C THR A 69 -0.62 -6.47 16.63
N ASP A 70 0.66 -6.43 16.97
CA ASP A 70 1.63 -5.51 16.33
C ASP A 70 1.71 -5.73 14.80
N ARG A 71 1.73 -6.97 14.35
CA ARG A 71 1.71 -7.29 12.90
C ARG A 71 0.42 -6.83 12.22
N VAL A 72 -0.72 -7.00 12.88
CA VAL A 72 -2.01 -6.52 12.38
C VAL A 72 -2.03 -5.00 12.27
N GLU A 73 -1.55 -4.30 13.29
CA GLU A 73 -1.48 -2.83 13.30
C GLU A 73 -0.56 -2.29 12.21
N ARG A 74 0.60 -2.92 11.99
CA ARG A 74 1.52 -2.57 10.89
C ARG A 74 0.85 -2.74 9.53
N PHE A 75 0.15 -3.83 9.31
CA PHE A 75 -0.58 -4.05 8.07
C PHE A 75 -1.67 -2.98 7.85
N GLN A 76 -2.42 -2.64 8.89
CA GLN A 76 -3.44 -1.60 8.82
C GLN A 76 -2.83 -0.23 8.52
N ALA A 77 -1.67 0.09 9.10
CA ALA A 77 -0.94 1.31 8.81
C ALA A 77 -0.46 1.36 7.35
N ILE A 78 0.11 0.27 6.83
CA ILE A 78 0.53 0.16 5.43
C ILE A 78 -0.66 0.33 4.49
N LYS A 79 -1.78 -0.32 4.78
CA LYS A 79 -3.00 -0.22 3.97
C LYS A 79 -3.58 1.20 3.97
N GLY A 80 -3.57 1.87 5.12
CA GLY A 80 -3.98 3.27 5.26
C GLY A 80 -3.06 4.20 4.47
N ASP A 81 -1.77 3.96 4.52
CA ASP A 81 -0.75 4.72 3.79
C ASP A 81 -0.88 4.58 2.27
N LEU A 82 -1.17 3.37 1.78
CA LEU A 82 -1.48 3.15 0.36
C LEU A 82 -2.68 3.97 -0.11
N LYS A 83 -3.73 4.05 0.70
CA LYS A 83 -4.91 4.85 0.39
C LYS A 83 -4.56 6.35 0.35
N ALA A 84 -3.77 6.82 1.30
CA ALA A 84 -3.29 8.20 1.33
C ALA A 84 -2.41 8.53 0.11
N ARG A 85 -1.52 7.63 -0.29
CA ARG A 85 -0.68 7.78 -1.50
C ARG A 85 -1.51 7.88 -2.77
N ARG A 86 -2.53 7.04 -2.93
CA ARG A 86 -3.45 7.13 -4.08
C ARG A 86 -4.15 8.48 -4.14
N LYS A 87 -4.55 9.01 -3.00
CA LYS A 87 -5.15 10.35 -2.91
C LYS A 87 -4.16 11.44 -3.30
N LEU A 88 -2.90 11.36 -2.84
CA LEU A 88 -1.84 12.31 -3.21
C LEU A 88 -1.58 12.28 -4.73
N VAL A 89 -1.46 11.10 -5.33
CA VAL A 89 -1.29 10.95 -6.78
C VAL A 89 -2.47 11.60 -7.53
N SER A 90 -3.69 11.31 -7.13
CA SER A 90 -4.89 11.90 -7.73
C SER A 90 -4.90 13.43 -7.65
N THR A 91 -4.48 13.99 -6.52
CA THR A 91 -4.35 15.44 -6.34
C THR A 91 -3.28 16.02 -7.26
N LEU A 92 -2.09 15.42 -7.32
CA LEU A 92 -1.00 15.87 -8.17
C LEU A 92 -1.36 15.83 -9.66
N VAL A 93 -2.07 14.81 -10.10
CA VAL A 93 -2.51 14.70 -11.50
C VAL A 93 -3.58 15.75 -11.83
N ARG A 94 -4.60 15.90 -10.99
CA ARG A 94 -5.72 16.83 -11.26
C ARG A 94 -5.37 18.29 -11.04
N GLU A 95 -4.73 18.58 -9.92
CA GLU A 95 -4.54 19.97 -9.46
C GLU A 95 -3.22 20.58 -9.97
N ALA A 96 -2.16 19.79 -10.01
CA ALA A 96 -0.84 20.26 -10.47
C ALA A 96 -0.56 19.93 -11.94
N GLY A 97 -1.43 19.19 -12.62
CA GLY A 97 -1.27 18.81 -14.01
C GLY A 97 -0.06 17.91 -14.28
N LEU A 98 0.33 17.08 -13.30
CA LEU A 98 1.39 16.10 -13.51
C LEU A 98 0.93 15.02 -14.48
N PRO A 99 1.80 14.57 -15.41
CA PRO A 99 1.46 13.49 -16.31
C PRO A 99 1.25 12.19 -15.53
N ALA A 100 0.18 11.48 -15.85
CA ALA A 100 -0.06 10.15 -15.36
C ALA A 100 0.33 9.12 -16.43
N PRO A 101 0.98 8.01 -16.06
CA PRO A 101 1.22 6.93 -17.01
C PRO A 101 -0.11 6.28 -17.42
N GLU A 102 -0.15 5.69 -18.60
CA GLU A 102 -1.27 4.84 -18.96
C GLU A 102 -1.41 3.67 -17.97
N ARG A 103 -2.60 3.07 -17.91
CA ARG A 103 -2.92 2.07 -16.89
C ARG A 103 -1.93 0.90 -16.85
N PHE A 104 -1.58 0.35 -18.02
CA PHE A 104 -0.64 -0.76 -18.11
C PHE A 104 0.75 -0.39 -17.58
N SER A 105 1.30 0.74 -18.03
CA SER A 105 2.61 1.23 -17.57
C SER A 105 2.60 1.52 -16.07
N GLY A 106 1.52 2.11 -15.55
CA GLY A 106 1.35 2.35 -14.13
C GLY A 106 1.31 1.07 -13.29
N ASP A 107 0.65 0.03 -13.78
CA ASP A 107 0.59 -1.28 -13.11
C ASP A 107 1.96 -1.98 -13.09
N VAL A 108 2.73 -1.89 -14.19
CA VAL A 108 4.10 -2.42 -14.25
C VAL A 108 5.01 -1.70 -13.25
N VAL A 109 4.98 -0.37 -13.21
CA VAL A 109 5.78 0.43 -12.27
C VAL A 109 5.41 0.08 -10.83
N ARG A 110 4.13 -0.07 -10.54
CA ARG A 110 3.66 -0.49 -9.22
C ARG A 110 4.19 -1.87 -8.84
N ALA A 111 4.08 -2.86 -9.73
CA ALA A 111 4.60 -4.21 -9.49
C ALA A 111 6.11 -4.22 -9.22
N LEU A 112 6.89 -3.43 -9.97
CA LEU A 112 8.33 -3.27 -9.74
C LEU A 112 8.64 -2.60 -8.40
N SER A 113 7.84 -1.61 -8.01
CA SER A 113 7.97 -0.94 -6.72
C SER A 113 7.68 -1.89 -5.56
N GLU A 114 6.60 -2.67 -5.67
CA GLU A 114 6.22 -3.69 -4.68
C GLU A 114 7.26 -4.80 -4.57
N ALA A 115 7.91 -5.16 -5.67
CA ALA A 115 9.03 -6.08 -5.69
C ALA A 115 10.34 -5.49 -5.10
N GLY A 116 10.35 -4.24 -4.73
CA GLY A 116 11.50 -3.59 -4.07
C GLY A 116 12.59 -3.07 -5.01
N LEU A 117 12.34 -3.02 -6.34
CA LEU A 117 13.33 -2.59 -7.31
C LEU A 117 13.91 -1.20 -6.99
N PHE A 118 13.04 -0.26 -6.63
CA PHE A 118 13.47 1.11 -6.33
C PHE A 118 14.21 1.25 -4.99
N ARG A 119 14.00 0.34 -4.07
CA ARG A 119 14.77 0.24 -2.82
C ARG A 119 16.22 -0.19 -3.07
N LEU A 120 16.42 -1.05 -4.08
CA LEU A 120 17.74 -1.46 -4.55
C LEU A 120 18.39 -0.40 -5.46
N ARG A 121 17.85 0.83 -5.47
CA ARG A 121 18.27 1.94 -6.33
C ARG A 121 18.14 1.63 -7.83
N GLY A 122 17.17 0.77 -8.17
CA GLY A 122 16.80 0.57 -9.57
C GLY A 122 16.16 1.83 -10.15
N VAL A 123 16.43 2.11 -11.42
CA VAL A 123 15.91 3.27 -12.15
C VAL A 123 15.27 2.78 -13.44
N LEU A 124 14.07 3.32 -13.73
CA LEU A 124 13.43 3.10 -15.04
C LEU A 124 14.11 3.97 -16.10
N VAL A 125 14.51 3.34 -17.18
CA VAL A 125 15.13 4.01 -18.34
C VAL A 125 14.28 3.73 -19.57
N GLY A 126 13.99 4.77 -20.33
CA GLY A 126 13.24 4.65 -21.58
C GLY A 126 12.46 5.93 -21.90
N THR A 127 11.95 5.99 -23.12
CA THR A 127 10.98 7.02 -23.55
C THR A 127 9.55 6.54 -23.31
N VAL A 128 8.79 7.39 -22.68
CA VAL A 128 7.34 7.16 -22.45
C VAL A 128 6.56 8.10 -23.32
#